data_57687e11b64e3d25eb6d244ea4cd33dd
#
_entry.id   57687e11b64e3d25eb6d244ea4cd33dd
#
_cell.length_a   1.000
_cell.length_b   1.000
_cell.length_c   1.000
_cell.angle_alpha   90.00
_cell.angle_beta   90.00
_cell.angle_gamma   90.00
#
_symmetry.space_group_name_H-M   'P 1'
#
loop_
_entity.id
_entity.type
_entity.pdbx_description
1 polymer ?
#
loop_
_entity_poly.entity_id
_entity_poly.type
_entity_poly.pdbx_seq_one_letter_code
_entity_poly.pdbx_strand_id
1 'polypeptide(L)'
;MAGKDSKRTVAVALEYKPGESRLPSVTASGYGYIAEKILDLAFASGVKVRQDADLAEILAAVDLNSEIPPEAFAAVAEILSYIYQLNAGAREDSLLP
;
A
#
# COMPACT_ATOMS: atom_id res chain seq x y z
N MET A 1 18.10 21.40 5.97
CA MET A 1 16.94 21.44 6.84
C MET A 1 16.48 20.07 7.15
N ALA A 2 16.88 19.63 8.27
CA ALA A 2 16.55 18.28 8.69
C ALA A 2 15.05 18.08 8.79
N GLY A 3 14.34 19.10 9.22
CA GLY A 3 12.91 18.98 9.36
C GLY A 3 12.21 18.69 8.04
N LYS A 4 12.78 19.15 6.95
CA LYS A 4 12.19 18.86 5.67
C LYS A 4 12.32 17.41 5.30
N ASP A 5 13.47 16.85 5.62
CA ASP A 5 13.70 15.47 5.29
C ASP A 5 12.74 14.58 6.06
N SER A 6 12.49 14.92 7.31
CA SER A 6 11.62 14.11 8.12
C SER A 6 10.17 14.22 7.67
N LYS A 7 9.87 15.23 6.86
CA LYS A 7 8.53 15.40 6.33
C LYS A 7 8.41 14.92 4.92
N ARG A 8 9.47 14.36 4.37
CA ARG A 8 9.41 13.86 3.01
C ARG A 8 8.38 12.76 2.94
N THR A 9 7.47 12.90 1.99
CA THR A 9 6.43 11.91 1.79
C THR A 9 7.03 10.60 1.32
N VAL A 10 6.52 9.52 1.86
CA VAL A 10 6.87 8.19 1.35
C VAL A 10 5.57 7.49 0.98
N ALA A 11 5.58 6.79 -0.14
CA ALA A 11 4.42 6.05 -0.59
C ALA A 11 4.85 4.69 -1.10
N VAL A 12 4.01 3.70 -0.84
CA VAL A 12 4.26 2.34 -1.28
C VAL A 12 2.95 1.79 -1.81
N ALA A 13 3.01 1.22 -3.01
CA ALA A 13 1.86 0.56 -3.60
C ALA A 13 2.02 -0.94 -3.42
N LEU A 14 0.94 -1.58 -3.00
CA LEU A 14 0.94 -3.02 -2.75
C LEU A 14 -0.08 -3.68 -3.64
N GLU A 15 0.22 -4.89 -4.06
CA GLU A 15 -0.71 -5.72 -4.78
C GLU A 15 -0.83 -7.04 -4.05
N TYR A 16 -2.06 -7.47 -3.81
CA TYR A 16 -2.29 -8.72 -3.13
C TYR A 16 -3.23 -9.56 -3.98
N LYS A 17 -2.81 -10.78 -4.28
CA LYS A 17 -3.58 -11.71 -5.09
C LYS A 17 -3.88 -12.95 -4.25
N PRO A 18 -4.98 -12.92 -3.49
CA PRO A 18 -5.36 -14.09 -2.69
C PRO A 18 -5.48 -15.32 -3.58
N GLY A 19 -4.95 -16.42 -3.13
CA GLY A 19 -4.98 -17.64 -3.90
C GLY A 19 -3.77 -17.83 -4.79
N GLU A 20 -3.08 -16.75 -5.13
CA GLU A 20 -1.87 -16.86 -5.94
C GLU A 20 -0.62 -16.68 -5.12
N SER A 21 -0.69 -15.83 -4.11
CA SER A 21 0.46 -15.64 -3.24
C SER A 21 -0.01 -15.47 -1.82
N ARG A 22 0.87 -15.76 -0.90
CA ARG A 22 0.55 -15.71 0.52
C ARG A 22 0.75 -14.32 1.09
N LEU A 23 1.55 -13.52 0.44
CA LEU A 23 1.90 -12.20 0.92
C LEU A 23 1.73 -11.19 -0.19
N PRO A 24 1.36 -9.97 0.15
CA PRO A 24 1.34 -8.89 -0.83
C PRO A 24 2.73 -8.58 -1.35
N SER A 25 2.79 -8.00 -2.52
CA SER A 25 4.05 -7.59 -3.14
C SER A 25 4.07 -6.07 -3.27
N VAL A 26 5.27 -5.51 -3.21
CA VAL A 26 5.47 -4.08 -3.43
C VAL A 26 5.58 -3.85 -4.92
N THR A 27 4.68 -3.04 -5.47
CA THR A 27 4.69 -2.79 -6.91
C THR A 27 5.24 -1.42 -7.24
N ALA A 28 5.27 -0.51 -6.29
CA ALA A 28 5.87 0.82 -6.48
C ALA A 28 6.21 1.39 -5.13
N SER A 29 7.27 2.17 -5.06
CA SER A 29 7.61 2.85 -3.83
C SER A 29 8.50 4.03 -4.16
N GLY A 30 8.51 5.01 -3.28
CA GLY A 30 9.37 6.15 -3.47
C GLY A 30 9.11 7.23 -2.44
N TYR A 31 9.93 8.25 -2.52
CA TYR A 31 9.90 9.38 -1.60
C TYR A 31 9.71 10.67 -2.38
N GLY A 32 9.18 11.68 -1.71
CA GLY A 32 9.07 13.00 -2.27
C GLY A 32 8.24 13.02 -3.53
N TYR A 33 8.82 13.49 -4.60
CA TYR A 33 8.11 13.64 -5.86
C TYR A 33 7.58 12.29 -6.35
N ILE A 34 8.36 11.25 -6.22
CA ILE A 34 7.93 9.91 -6.64
C ILE A 34 6.72 9.47 -5.82
N ALA A 35 6.76 9.72 -4.52
CA ALA A 35 5.64 9.36 -3.67
C ALA A 35 4.38 10.11 -4.09
N GLU A 36 4.53 11.37 -4.44
CA GLU A 36 3.37 12.15 -4.87
C GLU A 36 2.77 11.60 -6.15
N LYS A 37 3.63 11.17 -7.06
CA LYS A 37 3.16 10.56 -8.29
C LYS A 37 2.41 9.26 -8.03
N ILE A 38 2.92 8.46 -7.10
CA ILE A 38 2.25 7.23 -6.73
C ILE A 38 0.86 7.53 -6.18
N LEU A 39 0.79 8.51 -5.29
CA LEU A 39 -0.49 8.88 -4.69
C LEU A 39 -1.46 9.44 -5.73
N ASP A 40 -0.96 10.26 -6.64
CA ASP A 40 -1.81 10.81 -7.69
C ASP A 40 -2.41 9.69 -8.54
N LEU A 41 -1.61 8.72 -8.90
CA LEU A 41 -2.10 7.60 -9.68
C LEU A 41 -3.11 6.78 -8.91
N ALA A 42 -2.85 6.57 -7.62
CA ALA A 42 -3.78 5.82 -6.78
C ALA A 42 -5.13 6.52 -6.72
N PHE A 43 -5.13 7.82 -6.49
CA PHE A 43 -6.37 8.56 -6.41
C PHE A 43 -7.09 8.56 -7.75
N ALA A 44 -6.34 8.74 -8.83
CA ALA A 44 -6.94 8.77 -10.17
C ALA A 44 -7.53 7.41 -10.52
N SER A 45 -6.98 6.34 -9.99
CA SER A 45 -7.44 4.99 -10.31
C SER A 45 -8.46 4.47 -9.30
N GLY A 46 -8.82 5.27 -8.32
CA GLY A 46 -9.79 4.82 -7.33
C GLY A 46 -9.24 3.86 -6.31
N VAL A 47 -7.94 3.78 -6.18
CA VAL A 47 -7.30 2.90 -5.21
C VAL A 47 -7.43 3.55 -3.83
N LYS A 48 -7.78 2.75 -2.84
CA LYS A 48 -7.87 3.27 -1.48
C LYS A 48 -6.48 3.46 -0.91
N VAL A 49 -6.34 4.52 -0.13
CA VAL A 49 -5.06 4.91 0.43
C VAL A 49 -5.19 5.01 1.94
N ARG A 50 -4.22 4.48 2.65
CA ARG A 50 -4.14 4.59 4.09
C ARG A 50 -2.81 5.24 4.44
N GLN A 51 -2.83 6.16 5.38
CA GLN A 51 -1.61 6.84 5.80
C GLN A 51 -1.00 6.10 6.98
N ASP A 52 0.24 5.70 6.84
CA ASP A 52 1.00 5.05 7.89
C ASP A 52 2.47 5.20 7.54
N ALA A 53 3.05 6.31 7.99
CA ALA A 53 4.41 6.65 7.57
C ALA A 53 5.42 5.61 8.02
N ASP A 54 5.26 5.09 9.24
CA ASP A 54 6.23 4.13 9.75
C ASP A 54 6.21 2.85 8.92
N LEU A 55 5.03 2.36 8.64
CA LEU A 55 4.92 1.14 7.83
C LEU A 55 5.41 1.38 6.42
N ALA A 56 5.11 2.54 5.85
CA ALA A 56 5.57 2.85 4.51
C ALA A 56 7.08 2.89 4.44
N GLU A 57 7.73 3.41 5.47
CA GLU A 57 9.20 3.42 5.49
C GLU A 57 9.77 2.02 5.47
N ILE A 58 9.17 1.13 6.25
CA ILE A 58 9.62 -0.25 6.28
C ILE A 58 9.42 -0.90 4.91
N LEU A 59 8.27 -0.68 4.31
CA LEU A 59 7.95 -1.31 3.04
C LEU A 59 8.73 -0.71 1.88
N ALA A 60 9.13 0.56 1.99
CA ALA A 60 9.89 1.19 0.93
C ALA A 60 11.27 0.56 0.75
N ALA A 61 11.75 -0.16 1.75
CA ALA A 61 13.02 -0.86 1.65
C ALA A 61 12.91 -2.20 0.92
N VAL A 62 11.71 -2.64 0.63
CA VAL A 62 11.49 -3.90 -0.06
C VAL A 62 11.71 -3.70 -1.56
N ASP A 63 12.37 -4.65 -2.19
CA ASP A 63 12.59 -4.57 -3.63
C ASP A 63 11.27 -4.60 -4.38
N LEU A 64 11.22 -3.90 -5.49
CA LEU A 64 10.02 -3.89 -6.30
C LEU A 64 9.72 -5.28 -6.81
N ASN A 65 8.44 -5.61 -6.82
CA ASN A 65 7.91 -6.89 -7.25
C ASN A 65 8.27 -8.04 -6.30
N SER A 66 8.73 -7.71 -5.12
CA SER A 66 9.02 -8.69 -4.08
C SER A 66 7.92 -8.68 -3.04
N GLU A 67 7.75 -9.80 -2.39
CA GLU A 67 6.77 -9.89 -1.32
C GLU A 67 7.26 -9.13 -0.10
N ILE A 68 6.30 -8.61 0.66
CA ILE A 68 6.63 -7.92 1.89
C ILE A 68 7.19 -8.92 2.90
N PRO A 69 7.98 -8.45 3.87
CA PRO A 69 8.47 -9.36 4.90
C PRO A 69 7.30 -9.91 5.73
N PRO A 70 7.36 -11.18 6.10
CA PRO A 70 6.30 -11.73 6.93
C PRO A 70 6.08 -10.94 8.22
N GLU A 71 7.13 -10.33 8.74
CA GLU A 71 7.02 -9.54 9.96
C GLU A 71 6.11 -8.34 9.78
N ALA A 72 6.01 -7.83 8.59
CA ALA A 72 5.16 -6.68 8.32
C ALA A 72 3.74 -7.08 7.96
N PHE A 73 3.49 -8.36 7.77
CA PHE A 73 2.21 -8.79 7.24
C PHE A 73 1.04 -8.45 8.15
N ALA A 74 1.25 -8.56 9.45
CA ALA A 74 0.13 -8.28 10.36
C ALA A 74 -0.39 -6.86 10.20
N ALA A 75 0.54 -5.90 10.11
CA ALA A 75 0.13 -4.51 9.93
C ALA A 75 -0.49 -4.28 8.57
N VAL A 76 0.06 -4.89 7.54
CA VAL A 76 -0.48 -4.76 6.20
C VAL A 76 -1.85 -5.41 6.11
N ALA A 77 -2.01 -6.55 6.75
CA ALA A 77 -3.29 -7.25 6.72
C ALA A 77 -4.40 -6.41 7.34
N GLU A 78 -4.08 -5.68 8.41
CA GLU A 78 -5.05 -4.79 9.00
C GLU A 78 -5.53 -3.76 7.99
N ILE A 79 -4.60 -3.17 7.26
CA ILE A 79 -4.93 -2.15 6.28
C ILE A 79 -5.76 -2.76 5.15
N LEU A 80 -5.34 -3.90 4.66
CA LEU A 80 -6.05 -4.57 3.58
C LEU A 80 -7.45 -4.97 4.00
N SER A 81 -7.59 -5.46 5.23
CA SER A 81 -8.92 -5.83 5.73
C SER A 81 -9.83 -4.62 5.82
N TYR A 82 -9.29 -3.51 6.31
CA TYR A 82 -10.07 -2.29 6.40
C TYR A 82 -10.52 -1.83 5.02
N ILE A 83 -9.59 -1.79 4.08
CA ILE A 83 -9.90 -1.35 2.72
C ILE A 83 -10.87 -2.32 2.06
N TYR A 84 -10.67 -3.60 2.28
CA TYR A 84 -11.54 -4.60 1.70
C TYR A 84 -12.96 -4.45 2.22
N GLN A 85 -13.11 -4.19 3.51
CA GLN A 85 -14.44 -4.02 4.08
C GLN A 85 -15.14 -2.81 3.50
N LEU A 86 -14.39 -1.71 3.31
CA LEU A 86 -14.97 -0.54 2.70
C LEU A 86 -15.42 -0.83 1.28
N ASN A 87 -14.59 -1.54 0.54
CA ASN A 87 -14.92 -1.86 -0.84
C ASN A 87 -16.01 -2.91 -0.94
N ALA A 88 -16.04 -3.83 0.02
CA ALA A 88 -17.04 -4.87 0.00
C ALA A 88 -18.44 -4.28 0.12
N GLY A 89 -18.57 -3.23 0.94
CA GLY A 89 -19.86 -2.56 1.03
C GLY A 89 -20.30 -1.96 -0.27
N ALA A 90 -19.32 -1.47 -1.07
CA ALA A 90 -19.64 -0.83 -2.35
C ALA A 90 -19.69 -1.83 -3.48
N ARG A 91 -19.05 -2.96 -3.36
CA ARG A 91 -18.88 -3.90 -4.45
C ARG A 91 -19.38 -5.29 -4.12
N GLU A 92 -20.26 -5.35 -3.18
CA GLU A 92 -20.75 -6.64 -2.74
C GLU A 92 -21.21 -7.50 -3.91
N ASP A 93 -21.90 -6.88 -4.84
CA ASP A 93 -22.41 -7.60 -5.99
C ASP A 93 -21.30 -8.19 -6.83
N SER A 94 -20.24 -7.44 -7.01
CA SER A 94 -19.18 -7.91 -7.88
C SER A 94 -18.26 -8.89 -7.18
N LEU A 95 -18.26 -8.91 -5.87
CA LEU A 95 -17.42 -9.84 -5.13
C LEU A 95 -18.06 -11.19 -4.98
N LEU A 96 -19.36 -11.20 -4.97
CA LEU A 96 -20.06 -12.48 -4.82
C LEU A 96 -20.02 -13.23 -6.12
N PRO A 97 -19.71 -14.48 -6.04
CA PRO A 97 -19.68 -15.31 -7.25
C PRO A 97 -21.02 -15.36 -7.92
#